data_bd0b8d87ee94e2dd7d68d9cba0f704fd
#
_entry.id   bd0b8d87ee94e2dd7d68d9cba0f704fd
#
_cell.length_a   1.000
_cell.length_b   1.000
_cell.length_c   1.000
_cell.angle_alpha   90.00
_cell.angle_beta   90.00
_cell.angle_gamma   90.00
#
_symmetry.space_group_name_H-M   'P 1'
#
loop_
_entity.id
_entity.type
_entity.pdbx_description
1 polymer ?
#
loop_
_entity_poly.entity_id
_entity_poly.type
_entity_poly.pdbx_seq_one_letter_code
_entity_poly.pdbx_strand_id
1 'polypeptide(L)'
;MLNHEYWGFIKDPIHGYIRITDSERSIIDTRTVQRLRRIRQLGPGAEYVYPGANHTRFEHSLGCLYLGGILAENLPVRLNAREIRDVRIATLLHDVGHGPFSHVFEPLLNKCTGKTHEDMAEWLIEKSELAEILEKENYEVDKIKRLAVGRTETKKNFLNQIIRSAVDVDKMDFLLRDSYHTGAEYGQIDIFRLIYTMNVLDSNLAVDLTALPTLEAFIIARIGAFRAVYFHRTVRAYQIMMERALRAANEELGFADTKSIQDYLDLDDYSMWIKLKECPKSRNIMKDLERRKLLKCSFEGSFFAKDPLAISLLTNESIRQRLEEQIAEKTKIEPEKVTLDVPSVPSVPYYHSLSTEPMDIPVFYKTRDGKRIPKKLSEVSRIIEPLQVFMNIVRVYTDEEHRERVAKSAREVLSDLPISAEVSY
;
A
#
# COMPACT_ATOMS: atom_id res chain seq x y z
N MET A 1 -23.42 17.24 -18.22
CA MET A 1 -23.31 17.18 -16.75
C MET A 1 -24.50 16.36 -16.27
N LEU A 2 -24.25 15.23 -15.64
CA LEU A 2 -25.29 14.44 -15.00
C LEU A 2 -25.80 15.25 -13.80
N ASN A 3 -27.12 15.53 -13.75
CA ASN A 3 -27.75 16.16 -12.58
C ASN A 3 -27.75 15.14 -11.43
N HIS A 4 -26.62 15.02 -10.72
CA HIS A 4 -26.58 14.30 -9.47
C HIS A 4 -27.05 15.27 -8.38
N GLU A 5 -28.15 14.96 -7.73
CA GLU A 5 -28.48 15.61 -6.46
C GLU A 5 -27.44 15.16 -5.43
N TYR A 6 -26.59 16.10 -5.01
CA TYR A 6 -25.64 15.86 -3.95
C TYR A 6 -26.31 16.09 -2.60
N TRP A 7 -26.09 15.17 -1.68
CA TRP A 7 -26.47 15.35 -0.28
C TRP A 7 -25.67 16.48 0.38
N GLY A 8 -24.36 16.57 0.06
CA GLY A 8 -23.49 17.57 0.65
C GLY A 8 -22.02 17.38 0.23
N PHE A 9 -21.12 17.93 1.05
CA PHE A 9 -19.69 17.80 0.81
C PHE A 9 -18.93 17.50 2.09
N ILE A 10 -17.81 16.78 1.92
CA ILE A 10 -16.80 16.57 2.96
C ILE A 10 -15.59 17.43 2.61
N LYS A 11 -15.07 18.18 3.58
CA LYS A 11 -13.85 18.96 3.40
C LYS A 11 -12.64 18.07 3.57
N ASP A 12 -11.80 18.00 2.55
CA ASP A 12 -10.57 17.23 2.51
C ASP A 12 -9.37 18.15 2.33
N PRO A 13 -8.23 17.96 3.04
CA PRO A 13 -7.08 18.86 2.94
C PRO A 13 -6.37 18.77 1.58
N ILE A 14 -6.51 17.66 0.85
CA ILE A 14 -5.85 17.42 -0.44
C ILE A 14 -6.75 17.84 -1.60
N HIS A 15 -8.00 17.37 -1.60
CA HIS A 15 -8.92 17.52 -2.72
C HIS A 15 -9.95 18.65 -2.54
N GLY A 16 -9.91 19.35 -1.43
CA GLY A 16 -10.83 20.45 -1.15
C GLY A 16 -12.22 19.96 -0.76
N TYR A 17 -13.23 20.12 -1.60
CA TYR A 17 -14.60 19.73 -1.31
C TYR A 17 -14.99 18.48 -2.12
N ILE A 18 -15.11 17.35 -1.45
CA ILE A 18 -15.58 16.10 -2.03
C ILE A 18 -17.11 16.06 -1.95
N ARG A 19 -17.77 16.09 -3.10
CA ARG A 19 -19.23 16.00 -3.18
C ARG A 19 -19.69 14.57 -2.96
N ILE A 20 -20.74 14.40 -2.16
CA ILE A 20 -21.28 13.11 -1.74
C ILE A 20 -22.77 13.06 -2.11
N THR A 21 -23.23 11.99 -2.73
CA THR A 21 -24.64 11.69 -2.98
C THR A 21 -25.30 11.02 -1.76
N ASP A 22 -26.63 10.95 -1.71
CA ASP A 22 -27.35 10.24 -0.63
C ASP A 22 -26.97 8.76 -0.56
N SER A 23 -26.84 8.09 -1.71
CA SER A 23 -26.44 6.67 -1.75
C SER A 23 -25.01 6.46 -1.27
N GLU A 24 -24.09 7.36 -1.60
CA GLU A 24 -22.71 7.32 -1.10
C GLU A 24 -22.65 7.57 0.40
N ARG A 25 -23.46 8.50 0.92
CA ARG A 25 -23.58 8.76 2.35
C ARG A 25 -24.06 7.50 3.09
N SER A 26 -25.11 6.83 2.60
CA SER A 26 -25.64 5.60 3.21
C SER A 26 -24.53 4.54 3.35
N ILE A 27 -23.66 4.41 2.35
CA ILE A 27 -22.53 3.47 2.36
C ILE A 27 -21.41 3.94 3.29
N ILE A 28 -21.07 5.23 3.25
CA ILE A 28 -20.06 5.85 4.13
C ILE A 28 -20.44 5.67 5.61
N ASP A 29 -21.72 5.81 5.96
CA ASP A 29 -22.21 5.72 7.34
C ASP A 29 -22.22 4.28 7.89
N THR A 30 -21.93 3.25 7.08
CA THR A 30 -21.80 1.86 7.56
C THR A 30 -20.63 1.71 8.52
N ARG A 31 -20.76 0.80 9.48
CA ARG A 31 -19.70 0.48 10.43
C ARG A 31 -18.41 0.04 9.73
N THR A 32 -18.54 -0.70 8.64
CA THR A 32 -17.40 -1.20 7.85
C THR A 32 -16.55 -0.05 7.31
N VAL A 33 -17.15 0.99 6.75
CA VAL A 33 -16.44 2.17 6.25
C VAL A 33 -15.99 3.08 7.40
N GLN A 34 -16.85 3.32 8.41
CA GLN A 34 -16.51 4.15 9.58
C GLN A 34 -15.34 3.58 10.41
N ARG A 35 -15.13 2.26 10.39
CA ARG A 35 -13.99 1.60 11.02
C ARG A 35 -12.65 2.13 10.49
N LEU A 36 -12.58 2.51 9.20
CA LEU A 36 -11.36 3.03 8.57
C LEU A 36 -10.84 4.33 9.23
N ARG A 37 -11.68 5.07 9.97
CA ARG A 37 -11.24 6.22 10.79
C ARG A 37 -10.30 5.83 11.93
N ARG A 38 -10.28 4.56 12.29
CA ARG A 38 -9.45 4.01 13.37
C ARG A 38 -8.34 3.10 12.86
N ILE A 39 -8.05 3.15 11.57
CA ILE A 39 -6.92 2.46 10.93
C ILE A 39 -6.07 3.51 10.20
N ARG A 40 -4.84 3.67 10.64
CA ARG A 40 -3.91 4.65 10.06
C ARG A 40 -3.45 4.19 8.68
N GLN A 41 -3.31 5.16 7.77
CA GLN A 41 -2.85 4.91 6.39
C GLN A 41 -1.43 4.36 6.36
N LEU A 42 -0.50 5.01 7.06
CA LEU A 42 0.91 4.62 7.06
C LEU A 42 1.23 3.49 8.06
N GLY A 43 0.23 3.01 8.80
CA GLY A 43 0.44 2.03 9.87
C GLY A 43 1.20 2.63 11.06
N PRO A 44 1.63 1.78 12.00
CA PRO A 44 2.30 2.24 13.21
C PRO A 44 3.77 2.58 12.92
N GLY A 45 4.28 3.57 13.63
CA GLY A 45 5.69 3.96 13.64
C GLY A 45 6.04 5.13 12.72
N ALA A 46 5.20 5.47 11.74
CA ALA A 46 5.43 6.62 10.87
C ALA A 46 5.48 7.93 11.68
N GLU A 47 4.63 8.06 12.68
CA GLU A 47 4.55 9.22 13.59
C GLU A 47 5.82 9.43 14.43
N TYR A 48 6.66 8.43 14.58
CA TYR A 48 7.96 8.57 15.29
C TYR A 48 9.03 9.28 14.46
N VAL A 49 8.79 9.39 13.16
CA VAL A 49 9.65 10.12 12.21
C VAL A 49 8.92 11.35 11.69
N TYR A 50 7.65 11.20 11.39
CA TYR A 50 6.76 12.20 10.82
C TYR A 50 5.56 12.44 11.76
N PRO A 51 5.67 13.29 12.78
CA PRO A 51 4.62 13.44 13.81
C PRO A 51 3.26 13.89 13.27
N GLY A 52 3.23 14.52 12.08
CA GLY A 52 1.99 14.91 11.38
C GLY A 52 1.29 13.75 10.65
N ALA A 53 1.94 12.62 10.49
CA ALA A 53 1.44 11.48 9.72
C ALA A 53 0.43 10.62 10.51
N ASN A 54 -0.71 11.21 10.85
CA ASN A 54 -1.78 10.57 11.63
C ASN A 54 -3.07 10.36 10.84
N HIS A 55 -3.05 10.61 9.53
CA HIS A 55 -4.21 10.42 8.66
C HIS A 55 -4.58 8.93 8.55
N THR A 56 -5.85 8.72 8.23
CA THR A 56 -6.49 7.42 8.28
C THR A 56 -6.87 6.92 6.90
N ARG A 57 -7.14 5.61 6.78
CA ARG A 57 -7.66 5.02 5.55
C ARG A 57 -9.02 5.58 5.15
N PHE A 58 -9.78 6.12 6.09
CA PHE A 58 -11.06 6.77 5.78
C PHE A 58 -10.88 7.99 4.88
N GLU A 59 -9.93 8.86 5.20
CA GLU A 59 -9.63 10.06 4.39
C GLU A 59 -9.13 9.67 3.00
N HIS A 60 -8.25 8.68 2.95
CA HIS A 60 -7.74 8.10 1.71
C HIS A 60 -8.87 7.51 0.84
N SER A 61 -9.75 6.70 1.41
CA SER A 61 -10.89 6.12 0.69
C SER A 61 -11.83 7.18 0.10
N LEU A 62 -12.04 8.30 0.82
CA LEU A 62 -12.79 9.44 0.29
C LEU A 62 -12.06 10.13 -0.87
N GLY A 63 -10.74 10.26 -0.78
CA GLY A 63 -9.92 10.77 -1.88
C GLY A 63 -9.99 9.88 -3.12
N CYS A 64 -9.94 8.57 -2.94
CA CYS A 64 -10.08 7.60 -4.03
C CYS A 64 -11.49 7.66 -4.67
N LEU A 65 -12.56 7.78 -3.87
CA LEU A 65 -13.91 8.01 -4.39
C LEU A 65 -13.97 9.26 -5.29
N TYR A 66 -13.36 10.36 -4.85
CA TYR A 66 -13.33 11.61 -5.59
C TYR A 66 -12.56 11.47 -6.91
N LEU A 67 -11.32 10.96 -6.85
CA LEU A 67 -10.47 10.81 -8.03
C LEU A 67 -11.03 9.77 -9.01
N GLY A 68 -11.59 8.67 -8.51
CA GLY A 68 -12.24 7.63 -9.32
C GLY A 68 -13.41 8.18 -10.12
N GLY A 69 -14.23 9.02 -9.50
CA GLY A 69 -15.30 9.74 -10.19
C GLY A 69 -14.79 10.66 -11.29
N ILE A 70 -13.82 11.52 -10.98
CA ILE A 70 -13.24 12.44 -11.96
C ILE A 70 -12.60 11.68 -13.13
N LEU A 71 -11.81 10.63 -12.84
CA LEU A 71 -11.18 9.85 -13.90
C LEU A 71 -12.25 9.18 -14.80
N ALA A 72 -13.25 8.54 -14.20
CA ALA A 72 -14.31 7.88 -14.95
C ALA A 72 -15.12 8.86 -15.86
N GLU A 73 -15.40 10.07 -15.36
CA GLU A 73 -16.11 11.11 -16.12
C GLU A 73 -15.27 11.69 -17.27
N ASN A 74 -13.93 11.72 -17.14
CA ASN A 74 -13.03 12.34 -18.11
C ASN A 74 -12.46 11.35 -19.14
N LEU A 75 -12.61 10.04 -18.96
CA LEU A 75 -12.17 9.08 -19.97
C LEU A 75 -12.92 9.31 -21.30
N PRO A 76 -12.23 9.30 -22.44
CA PRO A 76 -12.84 9.52 -23.77
C PRO A 76 -13.61 8.29 -24.29
N VAL A 77 -14.19 7.53 -23.40
CA VAL A 77 -15.08 6.40 -23.63
C VAL A 77 -16.40 6.66 -22.94
N ARG A 78 -17.51 6.33 -23.60
CA ARG A 78 -18.81 6.59 -23.01
C ARG A 78 -19.10 5.61 -21.87
N LEU A 79 -18.98 6.07 -20.65
CA LEU A 79 -19.50 5.42 -19.45
C LEU A 79 -20.91 5.98 -19.16
N ASN A 80 -21.82 5.10 -18.78
CA ASN A 80 -23.15 5.53 -18.32
C ASN A 80 -23.08 5.93 -16.82
N ALA A 81 -24.12 6.61 -16.34
CA ALA A 81 -24.19 7.10 -14.97
C ALA A 81 -24.02 5.98 -13.91
N ARG A 82 -24.53 4.77 -14.20
CA ARG A 82 -24.39 3.62 -13.30
C ARG A 82 -22.94 3.17 -13.22
N GLU A 83 -22.23 3.08 -14.34
CA GLU A 83 -20.81 2.69 -14.35
C GLU A 83 -19.93 3.69 -13.59
N ILE A 84 -20.20 5.00 -13.69
CA ILE A 84 -19.49 6.03 -12.93
C ILE A 84 -19.76 5.87 -11.43
N ARG A 85 -21.03 5.65 -11.04
CA ARG A 85 -21.41 5.39 -9.66
C ARG A 85 -20.72 4.12 -9.11
N ASP A 86 -20.69 3.04 -9.89
CA ASP A 86 -20.03 1.79 -9.51
C ASP A 86 -18.54 2.00 -9.26
N VAL A 87 -17.84 2.76 -10.11
CA VAL A 87 -16.41 3.11 -9.92
C VAL A 87 -16.22 3.91 -8.63
N ARG A 88 -17.04 4.93 -8.37
CA ARG A 88 -16.95 5.75 -7.17
C ARG A 88 -17.10 4.91 -5.90
N ILE A 89 -18.08 4.01 -5.86
CA ILE A 89 -18.29 3.13 -4.70
C ILE A 89 -17.17 2.08 -4.59
N ALA A 90 -16.75 1.50 -5.68
CA ALA A 90 -15.65 0.53 -5.66
C ALA A 90 -14.34 1.15 -5.14
N THR A 91 -14.01 2.38 -5.57
CA THR A 91 -12.84 3.12 -5.07
C THR A 91 -12.98 3.54 -3.60
N LEU A 92 -14.19 3.82 -3.11
CA LEU A 92 -14.44 4.04 -1.67
C LEU A 92 -14.17 2.78 -0.85
N LEU A 93 -14.53 1.61 -1.37
CA LEU A 93 -14.54 0.35 -0.65
C LEU A 93 -13.26 -0.48 -0.81
N HIS A 94 -12.29 -0.06 -1.64
CA HIS A 94 -11.12 -0.88 -1.96
C HIS A 94 -10.29 -1.28 -0.73
N ASP A 95 -10.22 -0.43 0.27
CA ASP A 95 -9.39 -0.57 1.47
C ASP A 95 -10.14 -1.07 2.71
N VAL A 96 -11.46 -1.36 2.62
CA VAL A 96 -12.26 -1.75 3.80
C VAL A 96 -11.79 -3.03 4.47
N GLY A 97 -11.06 -3.87 3.75
CA GLY A 97 -10.52 -5.14 4.24
C GLY A 97 -9.24 -5.03 5.05
N HIS A 98 -8.61 -3.85 5.17
CA HIS A 98 -7.42 -3.71 6.00
C HIS A 98 -7.69 -3.98 7.48
N GLY A 99 -6.79 -4.76 8.09
CA GLY A 99 -6.78 -5.01 9.53
C GLY A 99 -6.07 -3.90 10.32
N PRO A 100 -5.99 -4.04 11.65
CA PRO A 100 -5.27 -3.09 12.51
C PRO A 100 -3.81 -2.99 12.08
N PHE A 101 -3.26 -1.77 12.16
CA PHE A 101 -1.88 -1.49 11.75
C PHE A 101 -1.58 -1.79 10.27
N SER A 102 -2.62 -1.91 9.44
CA SER A 102 -2.50 -2.05 7.98
C SER A 102 -1.59 -3.21 7.55
N HIS A 103 -0.54 -2.94 6.78
CA HIS A 103 0.37 -3.96 6.25
C HIS A 103 1.21 -4.70 7.31
N VAL A 104 1.28 -4.21 8.55
CA VAL A 104 1.99 -4.92 9.63
C VAL A 104 1.20 -6.14 10.13
N PHE A 105 -0.12 -6.07 10.07
CA PHE A 105 -1.01 -7.18 10.44
C PHE A 105 -1.13 -8.23 9.31
N GLU A 106 -1.01 -7.82 8.07
CA GLU A 106 -1.28 -8.66 6.89
C GLU A 106 -0.45 -9.96 6.81
N PRO A 107 0.87 -9.98 7.11
CA PRO A 107 1.64 -11.22 7.14
C PRO A 107 1.10 -12.25 8.15
N LEU A 108 0.62 -11.77 9.31
CA LEU A 108 0.03 -12.63 10.31
C LEU A 108 -1.34 -13.17 9.85
N LEU A 109 -2.19 -12.31 9.30
CA LEU A 109 -3.48 -12.69 8.71
C LEU A 109 -3.29 -13.75 7.62
N ASN A 110 -2.36 -13.51 6.70
CA ASN A 110 -2.08 -14.44 5.60
C ASN A 110 -1.56 -15.79 6.13
N LYS A 111 -0.66 -15.79 7.11
CA LYS A 111 -0.15 -17.03 7.74
C LYS A 111 -1.25 -17.84 8.41
N CYS A 112 -2.22 -17.19 9.06
CA CYS A 112 -3.30 -17.87 9.79
C CYS A 112 -4.45 -18.31 8.87
N THR A 113 -4.78 -17.53 7.84
CA THR A 113 -6.00 -17.72 7.04
C THR A 113 -5.77 -17.96 5.56
N GLY A 114 -4.54 -17.71 5.05
CA GLY A 114 -4.25 -17.69 3.62
C GLY A 114 -4.84 -16.49 2.87
N LYS A 115 -5.40 -15.50 3.59
CA LYS A 115 -6.12 -14.35 3.01
C LYS A 115 -5.28 -13.09 3.04
N THR A 116 -5.54 -12.21 2.07
CA THR A 116 -5.03 -10.85 1.99
C THR A 116 -6.09 -9.84 2.43
N HIS A 117 -5.71 -8.57 2.58
CA HIS A 117 -6.69 -7.50 2.85
C HIS A 117 -7.72 -7.37 1.71
N GLU A 118 -7.37 -7.70 0.48
CA GLU A 118 -8.30 -7.71 -0.67
C GLU A 118 -9.37 -8.78 -0.51
N ASP A 119 -8.97 -10.01 -0.10
CA ASP A 119 -9.92 -11.10 0.17
C ASP A 119 -10.84 -10.75 1.35
N MET A 120 -10.31 -10.02 2.34
CA MET A 120 -11.11 -9.50 3.45
C MET A 120 -12.05 -8.38 3.00
N ALA A 121 -11.66 -7.54 2.03
CA ALA A 121 -12.54 -6.52 1.46
C ALA A 121 -13.72 -7.19 0.72
N GLU A 122 -13.47 -8.18 -0.12
CA GLU A 122 -14.52 -8.95 -0.78
C GLU A 122 -15.48 -9.59 0.24
N TRP A 123 -14.93 -10.20 1.30
CA TRP A 123 -15.72 -10.83 2.36
C TRP A 123 -16.59 -9.82 3.13
N LEU A 124 -16.05 -8.66 3.49
CA LEU A 124 -16.79 -7.60 4.19
C LEU A 124 -17.88 -6.98 3.31
N ILE A 125 -17.59 -6.71 2.03
CA ILE A 125 -18.57 -6.16 1.09
C ILE A 125 -19.75 -7.14 0.91
N GLU A 126 -19.47 -8.44 0.86
CA GLU A 126 -20.50 -9.47 0.63
C GLU A 126 -21.29 -9.86 1.87
N LYS A 127 -20.67 -9.85 3.05
CA LYS A 127 -21.23 -10.49 4.25
C LYS A 127 -21.52 -9.54 5.42
N SER A 128 -21.11 -8.26 5.34
CA SER A 128 -21.46 -7.27 6.35
C SER A 128 -22.74 -6.51 5.97
N GLU A 129 -23.14 -5.54 6.80
CA GLU A 129 -24.26 -4.63 6.48
C GLU A 129 -24.10 -3.88 5.14
N LEU A 130 -22.87 -3.83 4.59
CA LEU A 130 -22.61 -3.24 3.27
C LEU A 130 -23.45 -3.90 2.17
N ALA A 131 -23.62 -5.22 2.20
CA ALA A 131 -24.39 -5.93 1.19
C ALA A 131 -25.85 -5.41 1.13
N GLU A 132 -26.52 -5.34 2.27
CA GLU A 132 -27.90 -4.87 2.37
C GLU A 132 -28.05 -3.40 1.93
N ILE A 133 -27.09 -2.55 2.32
CA ILE A 133 -27.10 -1.13 1.94
C ILE A 133 -26.83 -0.97 0.44
N LEU A 134 -25.87 -1.71 -0.13
CA LEU A 134 -25.58 -1.69 -1.57
C LEU A 134 -26.81 -2.11 -2.40
N GLU A 135 -27.50 -3.18 -2.00
CA GLU A 135 -28.72 -3.64 -2.66
C GLU A 135 -29.84 -2.59 -2.58
N LYS A 136 -30.05 -2.01 -1.38
CA LYS A 136 -31.04 -0.94 -1.17
C LYS A 136 -30.77 0.28 -2.05
N GLU A 137 -29.50 0.62 -2.24
CA GLU A 137 -29.06 1.73 -3.10
C GLU A 137 -28.94 1.35 -4.59
N ASN A 138 -29.45 0.16 -4.97
CA ASN A 138 -29.46 -0.37 -6.33
C ASN A 138 -28.07 -0.64 -6.92
N TYR A 139 -27.08 -1.02 -6.10
CA TYR A 139 -25.81 -1.55 -6.56
C TYR A 139 -25.86 -3.09 -6.62
N GLU A 140 -25.06 -3.65 -7.52
CA GLU A 140 -24.86 -5.10 -7.65
C GLU A 140 -23.68 -5.51 -6.79
N VAL A 141 -23.94 -6.18 -5.65
CA VAL A 141 -22.92 -6.50 -4.62
C VAL A 141 -21.74 -7.26 -5.20
N ASP A 142 -22.00 -8.32 -6.00
CA ASP A 142 -20.91 -9.12 -6.60
C ASP A 142 -20.03 -8.30 -7.55
N LYS A 143 -20.63 -7.39 -8.30
CA LYS A 143 -19.90 -6.47 -9.17
C LYS A 143 -19.05 -5.48 -8.37
N ILE A 144 -19.61 -4.85 -7.34
CA ILE A 144 -18.90 -3.88 -6.50
C ILE A 144 -17.74 -4.53 -5.77
N LYS A 145 -17.95 -5.72 -5.16
CA LYS A 145 -16.87 -6.40 -4.43
C LYS A 145 -15.68 -6.75 -5.34
N ARG A 146 -15.96 -7.28 -6.55
CA ARG A 146 -14.90 -7.61 -7.51
C ARG A 146 -14.22 -6.37 -8.08
N LEU A 147 -14.99 -5.32 -8.34
CA LEU A 147 -14.44 -4.08 -8.86
C LEU A 147 -13.56 -3.39 -7.81
N ALA A 148 -13.96 -3.39 -6.53
CA ALA A 148 -13.19 -2.80 -5.44
C ALA A 148 -11.76 -3.37 -5.32
N VAL A 149 -11.55 -4.62 -5.69
CA VAL A 149 -10.23 -5.26 -5.68
C VAL A 149 -9.62 -5.42 -7.09
N GLY A 150 -10.24 -4.84 -8.12
CA GLY A 150 -9.75 -4.87 -9.50
C GLY A 150 -9.78 -6.26 -10.16
N ARG A 151 -10.76 -7.11 -9.80
CA ARG A 151 -10.91 -8.50 -10.28
C ARG A 151 -12.19 -8.75 -11.09
N THR A 152 -12.80 -7.70 -11.65
CA THR A 152 -14.02 -7.86 -12.44
C THR A 152 -13.71 -8.51 -13.78
N GLU A 153 -14.41 -9.57 -14.12
CA GLU A 153 -14.38 -10.17 -15.45
C GLU A 153 -15.22 -9.33 -16.43
N THR A 154 -14.60 -8.41 -17.12
CA THR A 154 -15.27 -7.49 -18.02
C THR A 154 -14.43 -7.20 -19.27
N LYS A 155 -15.11 -6.94 -20.40
CA LYS A 155 -14.46 -6.42 -21.60
C LYS A 155 -13.89 -4.99 -21.41
N LYS A 156 -14.28 -4.30 -20.33
CA LYS A 156 -13.81 -2.96 -19.97
C LYS A 156 -12.76 -3.06 -18.87
N ASN A 157 -11.62 -3.71 -19.14
CA ASN A 157 -10.55 -3.92 -18.14
C ASN A 157 -10.04 -2.61 -17.52
N PHE A 158 -10.13 -1.50 -18.24
CA PHE A 158 -9.77 -0.19 -17.72
C PHE A 158 -10.56 0.21 -16.45
N LEU A 159 -11.76 -0.34 -16.22
CA LEU A 159 -12.49 -0.12 -14.96
C LEU A 159 -11.75 -0.72 -13.76
N ASN A 160 -11.20 -1.94 -13.89
CA ASN A 160 -10.32 -2.52 -12.88
C ASN A 160 -9.06 -1.68 -12.68
N GLN A 161 -8.52 -1.15 -13.78
CA GLN A 161 -7.27 -0.40 -13.77
C GLN A 161 -7.40 1.02 -13.18
N ILE A 162 -8.61 1.59 -13.12
CA ILE A 162 -8.87 2.83 -12.36
C ILE A 162 -8.52 2.61 -10.88
N ILE A 163 -8.82 1.41 -10.35
CA ILE A 163 -8.66 1.07 -8.93
C ILE A 163 -7.30 0.42 -8.68
N ARG A 164 -6.85 -0.43 -9.61
CA ARG A 164 -5.64 -1.22 -9.46
C ARG A 164 -4.84 -1.31 -10.75
N SER A 165 -3.83 -0.46 -10.87
CA SER A 165 -2.88 -0.47 -11.98
C SER A 165 -1.55 0.16 -11.56
N ALA A 166 -0.64 0.38 -12.51
CA ALA A 166 0.60 1.10 -12.23
C ALA A 166 0.37 2.60 -11.98
N VAL A 167 -0.70 3.17 -12.57
CA VAL A 167 -1.10 4.58 -12.45
C VAL A 167 -2.60 4.64 -12.21
N ASP A 168 -3.02 4.36 -10.99
CA ASP A 168 -4.41 4.33 -10.53
C ASP A 168 -4.72 5.43 -9.52
N VAL A 169 -6.00 5.55 -9.16
CA VAL A 169 -6.47 6.61 -8.25
C VAL A 169 -6.03 6.39 -6.80
N ASP A 170 -5.83 5.14 -6.38
CA ASP A 170 -5.25 4.79 -5.09
C ASP A 170 -3.87 5.44 -4.93
N LYS A 171 -2.98 5.22 -5.91
CA LYS A 171 -1.64 5.79 -5.93
C LYS A 171 -1.63 7.30 -6.09
N MET A 172 -2.55 7.84 -6.87
CA MET A 172 -2.70 9.29 -7.02
C MET A 172 -3.08 9.95 -5.70
N ASP A 173 -3.99 9.34 -4.92
CA ASP A 173 -4.38 9.91 -3.63
C ASP A 173 -3.28 9.74 -2.59
N PHE A 174 -2.78 8.52 -2.35
CA PHE A 174 -1.87 8.30 -1.25
C PHE A 174 -0.53 9.05 -1.42
N LEU A 175 0.00 9.18 -2.64
CA LEU A 175 1.24 9.95 -2.85
C LEU A 175 1.10 11.42 -2.45
N LEU A 176 -0.01 12.05 -2.82
CA LEU A 176 -0.29 13.43 -2.42
C LEU A 176 -0.56 13.54 -0.91
N ARG A 177 -1.41 12.65 -0.39
CA ARG A 177 -1.87 12.66 0.99
C ARG A 177 -0.74 12.37 1.97
N ASP A 178 0.05 11.34 1.72
CA ASP A 178 1.19 10.98 2.55
C ASP A 178 2.27 12.08 2.52
N SER A 179 2.52 12.67 1.34
CA SER A 179 3.43 13.81 1.21
C SER A 179 2.97 14.99 2.06
N TYR A 180 1.70 15.34 2.01
CA TYR A 180 1.12 16.43 2.79
C TYR A 180 1.26 16.17 4.29
N HIS A 181 0.86 15.01 4.77
CA HIS A 181 0.84 14.68 6.20
C HIS A 181 2.23 14.38 6.79
N THR A 182 3.17 13.89 5.99
CA THR A 182 4.55 13.67 6.42
C THR A 182 5.42 14.91 6.30
N GLY A 183 5.04 15.87 5.45
CA GLY A 183 5.90 16.98 5.04
C GLY A 183 7.05 16.55 4.10
N ALA A 184 7.05 15.33 3.60
CA ALA A 184 8.03 14.84 2.64
C ALA A 184 7.58 15.19 1.21
N GLU A 185 8.21 16.17 0.59
CA GLU A 185 7.75 16.83 -0.64
C GLU A 185 7.83 15.98 -1.93
N TYR A 186 8.00 14.66 -1.82
CA TYR A 186 8.10 13.78 -2.98
C TYR A 186 6.79 13.65 -3.78
N GLY A 187 5.65 13.82 -3.14
CA GLY A 187 4.33 13.60 -3.73
C GLY A 187 3.70 14.83 -4.39
N GLN A 188 4.41 15.93 -4.56
CA GLN A 188 3.88 17.12 -5.25
C GLN A 188 3.81 16.89 -6.75
N ILE A 189 2.72 16.27 -7.21
CA ILE A 189 2.51 15.83 -8.59
C ILE A 189 1.22 16.46 -9.13
N ASP A 190 1.24 16.88 -10.40
CA ASP A 190 0.03 17.31 -11.10
C ASP A 190 -0.79 16.09 -11.56
N ILE A 191 -1.51 15.47 -10.61
CA ILE A 191 -2.35 14.29 -10.89
C ILE A 191 -3.49 14.60 -11.86
N PHE A 192 -3.99 15.83 -11.88
CA PHE A 192 -5.09 16.21 -12.78
C PHE A 192 -4.62 16.20 -14.23
N ARG A 193 -3.37 16.57 -14.50
CA ARG A 193 -2.82 16.42 -15.84
C ARG A 193 -2.75 14.94 -16.26
N LEU A 194 -2.42 14.02 -15.36
CA LEU A 194 -2.51 12.59 -15.67
C LEU A 194 -3.95 12.19 -15.97
N ILE A 195 -4.89 12.52 -15.10
CA ILE A 195 -6.31 12.18 -15.25
C ILE A 195 -6.87 12.69 -16.59
N TYR A 196 -6.64 13.96 -16.93
CA TYR A 196 -7.17 14.58 -18.17
C TYR A 196 -6.45 14.11 -19.44
N THR A 197 -5.32 13.46 -19.33
CA THR A 197 -4.60 12.88 -20.48
C THR A 197 -4.71 11.36 -20.57
N MET A 198 -5.36 10.72 -19.59
CA MET A 198 -5.66 9.30 -19.66
C MET A 198 -6.67 8.97 -20.77
N ASN A 199 -6.50 7.79 -21.32
CA ASN A 199 -7.31 7.29 -22.41
C ASN A 199 -7.53 5.77 -22.27
N VAL A 200 -8.32 5.20 -23.16
CA VAL A 200 -8.52 3.76 -23.26
C VAL A 200 -8.02 3.27 -24.60
N LEU A 201 -7.08 2.32 -24.59
CA LEU A 201 -6.59 1.61 -25.76
C LEU A 201 -6.74 0.11 -25.54
N ASP A 202 -7.35 -0.59 -26.46
CA ASP A 202 -7.57 -2.04 -26.40
C ASP A 202 -8.12 -2.51 -25.03
N SER A 203 -9.13 -1.76 -24.54
CA SER A 203 -9.77 -1.98 -23.21
C SER A 203 -8.89 -1.72 -21.99
N ASN A 204 -7.72 -1.13 -22.14
CA ASN A 204 -6.79 -0.80 -21.05
C ASN A 204 -6.59 0.71 -20.92
N LEU A 205 -6.27 1.18 -19.70
CA LEU A 205 -5.84 2.55 -19.48
C LEU A 205 -4.49 2.80 -20.13
N ALA A 206 -4.35 3.97 -20.75
CA ALA A 206 -3.09 4.44 -21.32
C ALA A 206 -2.95 5.95 -21.13
N VAL A 207 -1.72 6.45 -20.97
CA VAL A 207 -1.43 7.86 -20.77
C VAL A 207 -0.92 8.48 -22.08
N ASP A 208 -1.47 9.65 -22.46
CA ASP A 208 -0.99 10.40 -23.62
C ASP A 208 0.43 10.92 -23.37
N LEU A 209 1.35 10.74 -24.32
CA LEU A 209 2.73 11.19 -24.23
C LEU A 209 2.90 12.70 -24.00
N THR A 210 1.85 13.49 -24.23
CA THR A 210 1.85 14.92 -23.85
C THR A 210 1.95 15.13 -22.33
N ALA A 211 1.65 14.11 -21.51
CA ALA A 211 1.85 14.11 -20.08
C ALA A 211 3.10 13.32 -19.63
N LEU A 212 4.01 12.98 -20.55
CA LEU A 212 5.22 12.21 -20.19
C LEU A 212 5.99 12.81 -19.02
N PRO A 213 6.28 14.12 -18.94
CA PRO A 213 6.99 14.68 -17.77
C PRO A 213 6.25 14.48 -16.44
N THR A 214 4.92 14.56 -16.46
CA THR A 214 4.11 14.34 -15.26
C THR A 214 4.09 12.85 -14.85
N LEU A 215 4.07 11.95 -15.82
CA LEU A 215 4.14 10.51 -15.57
C LEU A 215 5.52 10.11 -15.01
N GLU A 216 6.60 10.66 -15.54
CA GLU A 216 7.95 10.50 -15.00
C GLU A 216 8.03 11.01 -13.56
N ALA A 217 7.52 12.20 -13.28
CA ALA A 217 7.46 12.76 -11.94
C ALA A 217 6.65 11.87 -10.97
N PHE A 218 5.55 11.31 -11.43
CA PHE A 218 4.71 10.39 -10.64
C PHE A 218 5.49 9.13 -10.21
N ILE A 219 6.25 8.53 -11.12
CA ILE A 219 7.05 7.34 -10.83
C ILE A 219 8.21 7.66 -9.90
N ILE A 220 8.90 8.77 -10.14
CA ILE A 220 10.02 9.24 -9.30
C ILE A 220 9.51 9.56 -7.88
N ALA A 221 8.38 10.27 -7.77
CA ALA A 221 7.75 10.58 -6.50
C ALA A 221 7.41 9.32 -5.70
N ARG A 222 6.90 8.30 -6.37
CA ARG A 222 6.60 7.02 -5.76
C ARG A 222 7.85 6.33 -5.23
N ILE A 223 8.93 6.26 -6.02
CA ILE A 223 10.22 5.73 -5.58
C ILE A 223 10.73 6.51 -4.37
N GLY A 224 10.64 7.84 -4.41
CA GLY A 224 11.02 8.72 -3.32
C GLY A 224 10.22 8.44 -2.03
N ALA A 225 8.90 8.32 -2.12
CA ALA A 225 8.02 8.01 -1.01
C ALA A 225 8.36 6.65 -0.37
N PHE A 226 8.62 5.61 -1.18
CA PHE A 226 9.04 4.31 -0.67
C PHE A 226 10.33 4.39 0.12
N ARG A 227 11.35 5.08 -0.39
CA ARG A 227 12.65 5.19 0.28
C ARG A 227 12.59 6.02 1.56
N ALA A 228 11.93 7.17 1.50
CA ALA A 228 11.94 8.13 2.59
C ALA A 228 10.88 7.84 3.65
N VAL A 229 9.70 7.39 3.27
CA VAL A 229 8.55 7.20 4.19
C VAL A 229 8.36 5.74 4.55
N TYR A 230 7.95 4.91 3.59
CA TYR A 230 7.50 3.54 3.90
C TYR A 230 8.64 2.62 4.34
N PHE A 231 9.83 2.80 3.78
CA PHE A 231 11.02 2.02 4.13
C PHE A 231 12.00 2.80 5.01
N HIS A 232 11.55 3.90 5.66
CA HIS A 232 12.42 4.59 6.60
C HIS A 232 12.86 3.64 7.72
N ARG A 233 14.17 3.58 8.01
CA ARG A 233 14.75 2.62 8.95
C ARG A 233 14.09 2.60 10.34
N THR A 234 13.72 3.76 10.87
CA THR A 234 13.06 3.86 12.18
C THR A 234 11.62 3.35 12.11
N VAL A 235 10.90 3.63 11.02
CA VAL A 235 9.55 3.09 10.78
C VAL A 235 9.62 1.57 10.70
N ARG A 236 10.56 1.01 9.94
CA ARG A 236 10.76 -0.44 9.84
C ARG A 236 11.13 -1.09 11.18
N ALA A 237 12.02 -0.46 11.98
CA ALA A 237 12.33 -0.95 13.32
C ALA A 237 11.08 -1.07 14.20
N TYR A 238 10.22 -0.06 14.15
CA TYR A 238 8.94 -0.07 14.87
C TYR A 238 8.01 -1.17 14.34
N GLN A 239 7.86 -1.30 13.04
CA GLN A 239 7.01 -2.31 12.40
C GLN A 239 7.45 -3.73 12.74
N ILE A 240 8.75 -4.03 12.74
CA ILE A 240 9.32 -5.32 13.16
C ILE A 240 8.94 -5.64 14.60
N MET A 241 9.09 -4.68 15.50
CA MET A 241 8.71 -4.87 16.92
C MET A 241 7.19 -5.07 17.07
N MET A 242 6.38 -4.31 16.34
CA MET A 242 4.92 -4.46 16.34
C MET A 242 4.49 -5.81 15.78
N GLU A 243 5.12 -6.28 14.71
CA GLU A 243 4.87 -7.62 14.14
C GLU A 243 5.20 -8.73 15.16
N ARG A 244 6.32 -8.60 15.88
CA ARG A 244 6.66 -9.52 16.98
C ARG A 244 5.60 -9.50 18.09
N ALA A 245 5.12 -8.32 18.47
CA ALA A 245 4.07 -8.19 19.48
C ALA A 245 2.75 -8.83 19.02
N LEU A 246 2.35 -8.61 17.76
CA LEU A 246 1.17 -9.23 17.16
C LEU A 246 1.28 -10.75 17.14
N ARG A 247 2.40 -11.30 16.67
CA ARG A 247 2.63 -12.76 16.64
C ARG A 247 2.56 -13.38 18.03
N ALA A 248 3.26 -12.80 19.00
CA ALA A 248 3.29 -13.28 20.38
C ALA A 248 1.90 -13.24 21.04
N ALA A 249 1.13 -12.18 20.83
CA ALA A 249 -0.22 -12.08 21.38
C ALA A 249 -1.21 -12.99 20.66
N ASN A 250 -1.07 -13.20 19.36
CA ASN A 250 -1.98 -14.05 18.60
C ASN A 250 -1.93 -15.52 19.02
N GLU A 251 -0.78 -16.02 19.50
CA GLU A 251 -0.66 -17.37 20.07
C GLU A 251 -1.61 -17.61 21.25
N GLU A 252 -1.94 -16.55 21.99
CA GLU A 252 -2.81 -16.61 23.17
C GLU A 252 -4.24 -16.18 22.83
N LEU A 253 -4.41 -15.15 22.00
CA LEU A 253 -5.70 -14.50 21.77
C LEU A 253 -6.40 -14.93 20.48
N GLY A 254 -5.68 -15.51 19.50
CA GLY A 254 -6.25 -16.07 18.27
C GLY A 254 -6.97 -15.07 17.36
N PHE A 255 -6.68 -13.76 17.46
CA PHE A 255 -7.45 -12.72 16.77
C PHE A 255 -7.25 -12.68 15.25
N ALA A 256 -6.18 -13.28 14.74
CA ALA A 256 -5.91 -13.29 13.30
C ALA A 256 -6.70 -14.38 12.54
N ASP A 257 -7.24 -15.39 13.22
CA ASP A 257 -8.06 -16.46 12.64
C ASP A 257 -9.56 -16.23 12.90
N THR A 258 -10.00 -14.96 12.91
CA THR A 258 -11.41 -14.66 13.14
C THR A 258 -12.29 -15.09 11.97
N LYS A 259 -13.41 -15.77 12.26
CA LYS A 259 -14.41 -16.22 11.29
C LYS A 259 -15.68 -15.37 11.32
N SER A 260 -15.80 -14.54 12.33
CA SER A 260 -16.93 -13.64 12.53
C SER A 260 -16.63 -12.28 11.96
N ILE A 261 -17.57 -11.76 11.14
CA ILE A 261 -17.50 -10.38 10.63
C ILE A 261 -17.45 -9.39 11.77
N GLN A 262 -18.26 -9.62 12.81
CA GLN A 262 -18.33 -8.74 13.96
C GLN A 262 -16.99 -8.65 14.66
N ASP A 263 -16.32 -9.79 14.91
CA ASP A 263 -15.00 -9.83 15.55
C ASP A 263 -13.96 -9.12 14.70
N TYR A 264 -14.00 -9.28 13.36
CA TYR A 264 -13.08 -8.57 12.47
C TYR A 264 -13.31 -7.07 12.45
N LEU A 265 -14.57 -6.62 12.48
CA LEU A 265 -14.92 -5.20 12.56
C LEU A 265 -14.56 -4.57 13.91
N ASP A 266 -14.38 -5.38 14.96
CA ASP A 266 -13.88 -4.93 16.26
C ASP A 266 -12.37 -4.76 16.31
N LEU A 267 -11.64 -5.25 15.29
CA LEU A 267 -10.19 -5.07 15.15
C LEU A 267 -9.88 -3.75 14.47
N ASP A 268 -9.34 -2.81 15.21
CA ASP A 268 -8.76 -1.56 14.72
C ASP A 268 -7.48 -1.24 15.50
N ASP A 269 -6.77 -0.16 15.13
CA ASP A 269 -5.50 0.19 15.75
C ASP A 269 -5.62 0.42 17.26
N TYR A 270 -6.74 1.00 17.73
CA TYR A 270 -6.95 1.32 19.14
C TYR A 270 -7.27 0.07 19.97
N SER A 271 -8.22 -0.74 19.50
CA SER A 271 -8.60 -1.97 20.18
C SER A 271 -7.44 -2.95 20.26
N MET A 272 -6.67 -3.07 19.18
CA MET A 272 -5.52 -3.95 19.14
C MET A 272 -4.37 -3.43 19.99
N TRP A 273 -4.11 -2.13 20.02
CA TRP A 273 -3.11 -1.53 20.90
C TRP A 273 -3.34 -1.89 22.37
N ILE A 274 -4.60 -1.81 22.82
CA ILE A 274 -4.97 -2.17 24.20
C ILE A 274 -4.73 -3.66 24.43
N LYS A 275 -5.23 -4.53 23.54
CA LYS A 275 -5.06 -5.98 23.66
C LYS A 275 -3.57 -6.37 23.74
N LEU A 276 -2.71 -5.76 22.93
CA LEU A 276 -1.27 -6.04 22.95
C LEU A 276 -0.60 -5.58 24.25
N LYS A 277 -1.04 -4.48 24.84
CA LYS A 277 -0.51 -3.99 26.13
C LYS A 277 -0.93 -4.90 27.30
N GLU A 278 -2.11 -5.46 27.24
CA GLU A 278 -2.65 -6.32 28.29
C GLU A 278 -2.10 -7.75 28.22
N CYS A 279 -1.82 -8.25 27.02
CA CYS A 279 -1.29 -9.59 26.82
C CYS A 279 0.12 -9.76 27.43
N PRO A 280 0.34 -10.72 28.34
CA PRO A 280 1.63 -10.94 28.99
C PRO A 280 2.80 -11.14 28.01
N LYS A 281 2.57 -11.85 26.90
CA LYS A 281 3.59 -12.19 25.91
C LYS A 281 4.07 -10.97 25.10
N SER A 282 3.22 -9.98 24.85
CA SER A 282 3.55 -8.78 24.05
C SER A 282 3.83 -7.53 24.89
N ARG A 283 3.42 -7.51 26.17
CA ARG A 283 3.46 -6.34 27.05
C ARG A 283 4.81 -5.65 27.13
N ASN A 284 5.91 -6.41 27.19
CA ASN A 284 7.25 -5.81 27.30
C ASN A 284 7.65 -5.11 25.99
N ILE A 285 7.32 -5.70 24.84
CA ILE A 285 7.55 -5.08 23.53
C ILE A 285 6.75 -3.78 23.43
N MET A 286 5.49 -3.79 23.87
CA MET A 286 4.63 -2.59 23.86
C MET A 286 5.17 -1.48 24.77
N LYS A 287 5.73 -1.82 25.94
CA LYS A 287 6.40 -0.84 26.82
C LYS A 287 7.63 -0.20 26.17
N ASP A 288 8.41 -0.98 25.42
CA ASP A 288 9.57 -0.46 24.70
C ASP A 288 9.13 0.44 23.54
N LEU A 289 8.08 0.07 22.80
CA LEU A 289 7.47 0.91 21.75
C LEU A 289 6.97 2.24 22.30
N GLU A 290 6.21 2.25 23.41
CA GLU A 290 5.70 3.47 24.05
C GLU A 290 6.82 4.43 24.49
N ARG A 291 7.97 3.89 24.86
CA ARG A 291 9.15 4.66 25.28
C ARG A 291 10.11 4.99 24.13
N ARG A 292 9.72 4.65 22.89
CA ARG A 292 10.58 4.78 21.72
C ARG A 292 11.93 4.06 21.86
N LYS A 293 11.98 2.98 22.64
CA LYS A 293 13.14 2.11 22.75
C LYS A 293 13.10 1.08 21.62
N LEU A 294 13.52 1.52 20.43
CA LEU A 294 13.41 0.75 19.20
C LEU A 294 14.71 -0.01 18.92
N LEU A 295 14.59 -1.11 18.17
CA LEU A 295 15.71 -1.78 17.54
C LEU A 295 16.52 -0.78 16.71
N LYS A 296 17.82 -1.03 16.59
CA LYS A 296 18.75 -0.20 15.82
C LYS A 296 19.15 -0.88 14.54
N CYS A 297 19.14 -0.13 13.47
CA CYS A 297 19.74 -0.56 12.22
C CYS A 297 21.26 -0.60 12.40
N SER A 298 21.83 -1.79 12.34
CA SER A 298 23.28 -2.03 12.46
C SER A 298 23.95 -2.11 11.09
N PHE A 299 23.22 -2.53 10.06
CA PHE A 299 23.69 -2.62 8.70
C PHE A 299 22.56 -2.21 7.73
N GLU A 300 22.91 -1.46 6.69
CA GLU A 300 22.03 -1.17 5.57
C GLU A 300 22.83 -1.26 4.27
N GLY A 301 22.36 -2.13 3.38
CA GLY A 301 22.90 -2.25 2.02
C GLY A 301 21.79 -2.08 0.99
N SER A 302 22.08 -1.34 -0.07
CA SER A 302 21.19 -1.26 -1.23
C SER A 302 21.79 -2.02 -2.40
N PHE A 303 21.00 -2.81 -3.06
CA PHE A 303 21.42 -3.49 -4.28
C PHE A 303 20.36 -3.39 -5.37
N PHE A 304 20.82 -3.36 -6.60
CA PHE A 304 19.98 -3.30 -7.78
C PHE A 304 20.03 -4.66 -8.45
N ALA A 305 18.96 -5.42 -8.41
CA ALA A 305 18.86 -6.70 -9.08
C ALA A 305 17.98 -6.58 -10.32
N LYS A 306 18.50 -7.03 -11.47
CA LYS A 306 17.66 -7.29 -12.66
C LYS A 306 16.99 -8.65 -12.57
N ASP A 307 17.52 -9.55 -11.76
CA ASP A 307 17.03 -10.91 -11.62
C ASP A 307 16.08 -11.05 -10.42
N PRO A 308 14.81 -11.37 -10.64
CA PRO A 308 13.85 -11.66 -9.58
C PRO A 308 14.27 -12.81 -8.66
N LEU A 309 15.09 -13.75 -9.14
CA LEU A 309 15.55 -14.90 -8.33
C LEU A 309 16.42 -14.43 -7.15
N ALA A 310 17.32 -13.47 -7.37
CA ALA A 310 18.16 -12.94 -6.28
C ALA A 310 17.32 -12.32 -5.15
N ILE A 311 16.18 -11.72 -5.50
CA ILE A 311 15.23 -11.13 -4.56
C ILE A 311 14.45 -12.23 -3.84
N SER A 312 13.98 -13.24 -4.58
CA SER A 312 13.20 -14.34 -4.01
C SER A 312 13.99 -15.12 -2.97
N LEU A 313 15.29 -15.25 -3.14
CA LEU A 313 16.17 -15.88 -2.16
C LEU A 313 16.19 -15.11 -0.84
N LEU A 314 16.35 -13.78 -0.87
CA LEU A 314 16.39 -12.96 0.33
C LEU A 314 15.01 -12.77 0.99
N THR A 315 13.93 -12.92 0.25
CA THR A 315 12.55 -12.89 0.79
C THR A 315 12.12 -14.23 1.38
N ASN A 316 12.87 -15.31 1.11
CA ASN A 316 12.59 -16.62 1.69
C ASN A 316 12.89 -16.65 3.20
N GLU A 317 11.88 -16.98 4.00
CA GLU A 317 11.98 -16.97 5.48
C GLU A 317 13.10 -17.86 6.00
N SER A 318 13.26 -19.08 5.44
CA SER A 318 14.30 -20.02 5.87
C SER A 318 15.71 -19.53 5.56
N ILE A 319 15.90 -18.82 4.45
CA ILE A 319 17.20 -18.23 4.10
C ILE A 319 17.51 -17.07 5.02
N ARG A 320 16.54 -16.20 5.31
CA ARG A 320 16.70 -15.10 6.25
C ARG A 320 17.07 -15.60 7.64
N GLN A 321 16.35 -16.59 8.16
CA GLN A 321 16.66 -17.21 9.47
C GLN A 321 18.08 -17.76 9.52
N ARG A 322 18.54 -18.46 8.48
CA ARG A 322 19.91 -18.97 8.41
C ARG A 322 20.97 -17.86 8.44
N LEU A 323 20.72 -16.74 7.73
CA LEU A 323 21.62 -15.59 7.76
C LEU A 323 21.62 -14.89 9.14
N GLU A 324 20.46 -14.78 9.78
CA GLU A 324 20.32 -14.27 11.16
C GLU A 324 21.10 -15.14 12.15
N GLU A 325 20.97 -16.46 12.07
CA GLU A 325 21.71 -17.42 12.88
C GLU A 325 23.24 -17.29 12.68
N GLN A 326 23.71 -17.17 11.43
CA GLN A 326 25.13 -16.99 11.14
C GLN A 326 25.70 -15.67 11.71
N ILE A 327 24.93 -14.59 11.62
CA ILE A 327 25.32 -13.29 12.20
C ILE A 327 25.35 -13.39 13.73
N ALA A 328 24.34 -14.03 14.33
CA ALA A 328 24.20 -14.22 15.76
C ALA A 328 25.36 -15.08 16.33
N GLU A 329 25.70 -16.19 15.66
CA GLU A 329 26.83 -17.07 16.03
C GLU A 329 28.18 -16.32 16.04
N LYS A 330 28.46 -15.60 14.95
CA LYS A 330 29.69 -14.77 14.86
C LYS A 330 29.75 -13.68 15.94
N THR A 331 28.58 -13.16 16.32
CA THR A 331 28.46 -12.09 17.32
C THR A 331 28.42 -12.64 18.75
N LYS A 332 28.13 -13.93 18.92
CA LYS A 332 27.91 -14.63 20.21
C LYS A 332 26.72 -14.04 20.98
N ILE A 333 25.60 -13.90 20.32
CA ILE A 333 24.30 -13.45 20.90
C ILE A 333 23.19 -14.42 20.47
N GLU A 334 22.02 -14.31 21.10
CA GLU A 334 20.86 -15.12 20.73
C GLU A 334 20.35 -14.71 19.34
N PRO A 335 19.93 -15.68 18.48
CA PRO A 335 19.42 -15.40 17.14
C PRO A 335 18.24 -14.42 17.13
N GLU A 336 17.37 -14.46 18.13
CA GLU A 336 16.20 -13.59 18.27
C GLU A 336 16.56 -12.10 18.40
N LYS A 337 17.82 -11.80 18.77
CA LYS A 337 18.36 -10.43 18.85
C LYS A 337 18.84 -9.89 17.50
N VAL A 338 18.87 -10.71 16.47
CA VAL A 338 19.20 -10.31 15.10
C VAL A 338 17.97 -10.38 14.23
N THR A 339 17.71 -9.37 13.43
CA THR A 339 16.62 -9.39 12.45
C THR A 339 17.12 -8.91 11.10
N LEU A 340 17.03 -9.75 10.10
CA LEU A 340 17.30 -9.40 8.70
C LEU A 340 15.99 -8.90 8.07
N ASP A 341 15.91 -7.60 7.82
CA ASP A 341 14.79 -6.96 7.17
C ASP A 341 15.12 -6.73 5.69
N VAL A 342 14.36 -7.40 4.86
CA VAL A 342 14.32 -7.15 3.43
C VAL A 342 12.90 -6.69 3.16
N PRO A 343 12.64 -5.37 3.14
CA PRO A 343 11.31 -4.88 2.87
C PRO A 343 10.93 -5.38 1.48
N SER A 344 10.25 -6.52 1.48
CA SER A 344 9.66 -7.07 0.28
C SER A 344 8.46 -6.24 -0.04
N VAL A 345 8.38 -5.91 -1.25
CA VAL A 345 7.45 -5.01 -1.85
C VAL A 345 6.15 -5.73 -2.24
N PRO A 346 5.20 -6.04 -1.33
CA PRO A 346 3.82 -6.20 -1.75
C PRO A 346 3.23 -4.86 -2.21
N SER A 347 3.81 -3.77 -1.75
CA SER A 347 3.36 -2.41 -2.01
C SER A 347 4.01 -1.71 -3.20
N VAL A 348 4.92 -2.32 -3.93
CA VAL A 348 5.30 -1.86 -5.27
C VAL A 348 4.47 -2.65 -6.28
N PRO A 349 3.56 -2.03 -7.04
CA PRO A 349 2.59 -2.72 -7.90
C PRO A 349 3.18 -3.45 -9.10
N TYR A 350 4.41 -3.90 -9.00
CA TYR A 350 5.11 -4.62 -10.06
C TYR A 350 4.96 -6.15 -9.96
N TYR A 351 4.39 -6.68 -8.86
CA TYR A 351 4.46 -8.11 -8.55
C TYR A 351 3.16 -8.90 -8.69
N HIS A 352 2.08 -8.31 -9.18
CA HIS A 352 0.81 -9.05 -9.27
C HIS A 352 0.61 -9.82 -10.58
N SER A 353 1.55 -9.79 -11.51
CA SER A 353 1.63 -10.79 -12.56
C SER A 353 3.09 -11.11 -12.88
N LEU A 354 3.49 -12.36 -12.78
CA LEU A 354 4.76 -12.88 -13.27
C LEU A 354 4.94 -12.69 -14.79
N SER A 355 3.94 -12.11 -15.47
CA SER A 355 3.88 -11.94 -16.92
C SER A 355 4.05 -10.51 -17.41
N THR A 356 4.11 -9.49 -16.53
CA THR A 356 4.28 -8.09 -16.94
C THR A 356 5.61 -7.55 -16.44
N GLU A 357 6.41 -7.01 -17.37
CA GLU A 357 7.64 -6.32 -17.02
C GLU A 357 7.37 -5.17 -16.06
N PRO A 358 8.25 -4.95 -15.05
CA PRO A 358 8.16 -3.77 -14.19
C PRO A 358 8.08 -2.51 -15.04
N MET A 359 7.13 -1.62 -14.73
CA MET A 359 6.91 -0.36 -15.44
C MET A 359 6.39 -0.47 -16.89
N ASP A 360 5.73 -1.55 -17.24
CA ASP A 360 5.02 -1.62 -18.53
C ASP A 360 3.70 -0.81 -18.45
N ILE A 361 3.88 0.53 -18.38
CA ILE A 361 2.77 1.47 -18.36
C ILE A 361 2.45 1.79 -19.82
N PRO A 362 1.23 1.50 -20.28
CA PRO A 362 0.84 1.84 -21.65
C PRO A 362 0.80 3.36 -21.83
N VAL A 363 1.56 3.84 -22.79
CA VAL A 363 1.52 5.22 -23.24
C VAL A 363 1.22 5.26 -24.73
N PHE A 364 0.75 6.39 -25.24
CA PHE A 364 0.47 6.53 -26.67
C PHE A 364 0.76 7.96 -27.13
N TYR A 365 1.04 8.10 -28.41
CA TYR A 365 1.02 9.40 -29.08
C TYR A 365 -0.01 9.42 -30.20
N LYS A 366 -0.49 10.62 -30.54
CA LYS A 366 -1.40 10.83 -31.64
C LYS A 366 -0.61 11.25 -32.87
N THR A 367 -0.85 10.57 -33.98
CA THR A 367 -0.34 10.96 -35.29
C THR A 367 -1.14 12.16 -35.86
N ARG A 368 -0.68 12.80 -36.92
CA ARG A 368 -1.36 13.96 -37.55
C ARG A 368 -2.78 13.61 -38.03
N ASP A 369 -3.00 12.38 -38.45
CA ASP A 369 -4.29 11.83 -38.89
C ASP A 369 -5.17 11.35 -37.69
N GLY A 370 -4.74 11.62 -36.45
CA GLY A 370 -5.49 11.31 -35.22
C GLY A 370 -5.40 9.87 -34.75
N LYS A 371 -4.61 9.01 -35.41
CA LYS A 371 -4.40 7.63 -34.99
C LYS A 371 -3.55 7.58 -33.71
N ARG A 372 -3.96 6.74 -32.76
CA ARG A 372 -3.20 6.50 -31.50
C ARG A 372 -2.25 5.34 -31.71
N ILE A 373 -0.98 5.58 -31.44
CA ILE A 373 0.09 4.57 -31.55
C ILE A 373 0.55 4.22 -30.14
N PRO A 374 0.31 2.97 -29.67
CA PRO A 374 0.76 2.55 -28.34
C PRO A 374 2.28 2.41 -28.30
N LYS A 375 2.84 2.68 -27.13
CA LYS A 375 4.24 2.51 -26.77
C LYS A 375 4.33 2.06 -25.32
N LYS A 376 5.45 1.49 -24.93
CA LYS A 376 5.79 1.28 -23.51
C LYS A 376 6.51 2.52 -22.97
N LEU A 377 6.27 2.85 -21.72
CA LEU A 377 6.95 3.98 -21.08
C LEU A 377 8.47 3.83 -21.14
N SER A 378 8.98 2.63 -20.92
CA SER A 378 10.41 2.31 -21.01
C SER A 378 11.05 2.57 -22.37
N GLU A 379 10.26 2.51 -23.45
CA GLU A 379 10.76 2.81 -24.82
C GLU A 379 10.90 4.31 -25.09
N VAL A 380 10.16 5.14 -24.33
CA VAL A 380 10.05 6.58 -24.63
C VAL A 380 10.68 7.47 -23.57
N SER A 381 10.90 6.97 -22.35
CA SER A 381 11.51 7.72 -21.26
C SER A 381 12.93 7.25 -20.97
N ARG A 382 13.90 8.13 -21.20
CA ARG A 382 15.30 7.90 -20.84
C ARG A 382 15.57 8.01 -19.34
N ILE A 383 14.65 8.61 -18.59
CA ILE A 383 14.73 8.71 -17.13
C ILE A 383 14.24 7.41 -16.49
N ILE A 384 13.18 6.81 -17.04
CA ILE A 384 12.54 5.63 -16.48
C ILE A 384 13.25 4.32 -16.88
N GLU A 385 13.86 4.28 -18.08
CA GLU A 385 14.58 3.10 -18.57
C GLU A 385 15.60 2.54 -17.55
N PRO A 386 16.48 3.34 -16.92
CA PRO A 386 17.42 2.85 -15.89
C PRO A 386 16.74 2.45 -14.59
N LEU A 387 15.52 2.94 -14.30
CA LEU A 387 14.78 2.63 -13.09
C LEU A 387 14.02 1.30 -13.15
N GLN A 388 14.08 0.58 -14.27
CA GLN A 388 13.52 -0.78 -14.44
C GLN A 388 14.27 -1.84 -13.61
N VAL A 389 15.22 -1.45 -12.80
CA VAL A 389 15.91 -2.33 -11.87
C VAL A 389 15.19 -2.32 -10.51
N PHE A 390 15.07 -3.49 -9.91
CA PHE A 390 14.54 -3.61 -8.56
C PHE A 390 15.56 -3.06 -7.57
N MET A 391 15.20 -1.94 -6.93
CA MET A 391 15.97 -1.45 -5.81
C MET A 391 15.53 -2.20 -4.56
N ASN A 392 16.43 -2.99 -4.00
CA ASN A 392 16.21 -3.69 -2.76
C ASN A 392 17.08 -3.08 -1.67
N ILE A 393 16.51 -3.03 -0.48
CA ILE A 393 17.22 -2.61 0.73
C ILE A 393 17.32 -3.86 1.61
N VAL A 394 18.50 -4.14 2.09
CA VAL A 394 18.75 -5.17 3.10
C VAL A 394 19.23 -4.48 4.37
N ARG A 395 18.58 -4.75 5.48
CA ARG A 395 18.94 -4.20 6.79
C ARG A 395 19.08 -5.29 7.81
N VAL A 396 20.00 -5.08 8.75
CA VAL A 396 20.11 -5.89 9.96
C VAL A 396 19.80 -5.02 11.16
N TYR A 397 18.86 -5.46 11.97
CA TYR A 397 18.45 -4.80 13.20
C TYR A 397 18.84 -5.61 14.42
N THR A 398 19.19 -4.90 15.50
CA THR A 398 19.51 -5.48 16.81
C THR A 398 19.28 -4.46 17.92
N ASP A 399 19.52 -4.85 19.16
CA ASP A 399 19.54 -3.93 20.31
C ASP A 399 20.71 -2.97 20.24
N GLU A 400 20.62 -1.81 20.91
CA GLU A 400 21.67 -0.78 20.94
C GLU A 400 23.02 -1.32 21.39
N GLU A 401 23.03 -2.16 22.44
CA GLU A 401 24.26 -2.72 23.03
C GLU A 401 25.04 -3.64 22.09
N HIS A 402 24.38 -4.26 21.11
CA HIS A 402 24.95 -5.20 20.16
C HIS A 402 25.31 -4.59 18.83
N ARG A 403 24.90 -3.33 18.59
CA ARG A 403 24.88 -2.67 17.29
C ARG A 403 26.20 -2.77 16.54
N GLU A 404 27.33 -2.38 17.17
CA GLU A 404 28.64 -2.37 16.49
C GLU A 404 29.12 -3.77 16.13
N ARG A 405 28.95 -4.73 17.06
CA ARG A 405 29.35 -6.13 16.84
C ARG A 405 28.55 -6.78 15.73
N VAL A 406 27.25 -6.56 15.74
CA VAL A 406 26.33 -7.06 14.69
C VAL A 406 26.64 -6.40 13.35
N ALA A 407 26.95 -5.10 13.32
CA ALA A 407 27.33 -4.42 12.08
C ALA A 407 28.57 -5.06 11.43
N LYS A 408 29.58 -5.40 12.20
CA LYS A 408 30.77 -6.08 11.70
C LYS A 408 30.47 -7.46 11.15
N SER A 409 29.77 -8.27 11.93
CA SER A 409 29.39 -9.64 11.50
C SER A 409 28.46 -9.64 10.30
N ALA A 410 27.53 -8.69 10.22
CA ALA A 410 26.63 -8.56 9.08
C ALA A 410 27.38 -8.25 7.78
N ARG A 411 28.38 -7.35 7.81
CA ARG A 411 29.25 -7.08 6.64
C ARG A 411 29.95 -8.32 6.13
N GLU A 412 30.46 -9.15 7.05
CA GLU A 412 31.15 -10.39 6.70
C GLU A 412 30.19 -11.43 6.10
N VAL A 413 29.01 -11.64 6.71
CA VAL A 413 28.04 -12.64 6.27
C VAL A 413 27.36 -12.25 4.97
N LEU A 414 27.12 -10.95 4.77
CA LEU A 414 26.43 -10.42 3.60
C LEU A 414 27.38 -9.93 2.50
N SER A 415 28.70 -10.21 2.63
CA SER A 415 29.73 -9.76 1.67
C SER A 415 29.52 -10.25 0.25
N ASP A 416 28.91 -11.42 0.08
CA ASP A 416 28.66 -12.04 -1.23
C ASP A 416 27.41 -11.48 -1.96
N LEU A 417 26.63 -10.63 -1.26
CA LEU A 417 25.53 -9.93 -1.91
C LEU A 417 26.06 -8.82 -2.82
N PRO A 418 25.47 -8.60 -3.99
CA PRO A 418 25.89 -7.54 -4.92
C PRO A 418 25.43 -6.16 -4.42
N ILE A 419 25.97 -5.73 -3.28
CA ILE A 419 25.62 -4.46 -2.65
C ILE A 419 26.27 -3.34 -3.45
N SER A 420 25.45 -2.44 -4.00
CA SER A 420 25.89 -1.28 -4.78
C SER A 420 26.21 -0.05 -3.93
N ALA A 421 25.63 0.02 -2.73
CA ALA A 421 25.89 1.09 -1.77
C ALA A 421 25.66 0.59 -0.34
N GLU A 422 26.60 0.86 0.55
CA GLU A 422 26.46 0.66 1.99
C GLU A 422 26.33 2.02 2.68
N VAL A 423 25.40 2.14 3.61
CA VAL A 423 25.23 3.34 4.43
C VAL A 423 25.91 3.10 5.77
N SER A 424 26.95 3.87 6.06
CA SER A 424 27.61 3.87 7.40
C SER A 424 26.85 4.78 8.35
N TYR A 425 26.67 4.35 9.60
CA TYR A 425 25.98 5.10 10.65
C TYR A 425 26.88 5.36 11.84
#